data_c17657b297746b7c3c46efeefbdc49c5
#
_entry.id   c17657b297746b7c3c46efeefbdc49c5
#
_cell.length_a   1.000
_cell.length_b   1.000
_cell.length_c   1.000
_cell.angle_alpha   90.00
_cell.angle_beta   90.00
_cell.angle_gamma   90.00
#
_symmetry.space_group_name_H-M   'P 1'
#
loop_
_entity.id
_entity.type
_entity.pdbx_description
1 polymer ?
#
loop_
_entity_poly.entity_id
_entity_poly.type
_entity_poly.pdbx_seq_one_letter_code
_entity_poly.pdbx_strand_id
1 'polypeptide(L)'
;YSILPTLIEFCLVLGYFAYSYDIWFAAITLAALVLYIAFTIVVTEWRTHYRRTMNDMDSRANQKAIDSLLNFETVKYFGNEAFEARRYDENLIRYQSAAIKSQQSLAFLNLGQQAIIAVGLVLILWRATLGVANGSMTLGDLVLVNTLMIQLYIPLNLDRKSVV
;
A
#
# COMPACT_ATOMS: atom_id res chain seq x y z
N TYR A 1 7.96 2.88 -15.03
CA TYR A 1 9.30 2.48 -15.55
C TYR A 1 10.13 1.69 -14.50
N SER A 2 9.66 1.54 -13.26
CA SER A 2 10.39 0.82 -12.21
C SER A 2 10.10 -0.68 -12.16
N ILE A 3 9.02 -1.16 -12.79
CA ILE A 3 8.58 -2.55 -12.71
C ILE A 3 9.59 -3.51 -13.35
N LEU A 4 10.15 -3.15 -14.49
CA LEU A 4 11.05 -4.02 -15.25
C LEU A 4 12.40 -4.25 -14.53
N PRO A 5 13.08 -3.24 -13.98
CA PRO A 5 14.25 -3.44 -13.13
C PRO A 5 13.95 -4.29 -11.90
N THR A 6 12.82 -4.04 -11.22
CA THR A 6 12.41 -4.79 -10.03
C THR A 6 12.18 -6.27 -10.34
N LEU A 7 11.57 -6.62 -11.48
CA LEU A 7 11.39 -8.00 -11.89
C LEU A 7 12.74 -8.70 -12.18
N ILE A 8 13.67 -8.01 -12.84
CA ILE A 8 15.01 -8.54 -13.11
C ILE A 8 15.75 -8.79 -11.78
N GLU A 9 15.70 -7.84 -10.86
CA GLU A 9 16.31 -7.94 -9.54
C GLU A 9 15.74 -9.12 -8.75
N PHE A 10 14.42 -9.32 -8.77
CA PHE A 10 13.76 -10.49 -8.19
C PHE A 10 14.24 -11.80 -8.81
N CYS A 11 14.28 -11.90 -10.13
CA CYS A 11 14.76 -13.10 -10.82
C CYS A 11 16.22 -13.42 -10.47
N LEU A 12 17.08 -12.39 -10.38
CA LEU A 12 18.49 -12.56 -10.02
C LEU A 12 18.65 -13.06 -8.58
N VAL A 13 17.91 -12.48 -7.62
CA VAL A 13 18.00 -12.90 -6.21
C VAL A 13 17.42 -14.30 -6.01
N LEU A 14 16.29 -14.62 -6.63
CA LEU A 14 15.73 -15.99 -6.60
C LEU A 14 16.68 -17.00 -7.20
N GLY A 15 17.29 -16.69 -8.37
CA GLY A 15 18.29 -17.53 -9.01
C GLY A 15 19.52 -17.73 -8.12
N TYR A 16 19.99 -16.68 -7.49
CA TYR A 16 21.10 -16.74 -6.55
C TYR A 16 20.79 -17.62 -5.32
N PHE A 17 19.61 -17.46 -4.73
CA PHE A 17 19.19 -18.29 -3.59
C PHE A 17 19.03 -19.75 -3.97
N ALA A 18 18.48 -20.05 -5.14
CA ALA A 18 18.32 -21.42 -5.60
C ALA A 18 19.66 -22.11 -5.95
N TYR A 19 20.66 -21.33 -6.40
CA TYR A 19 21.97 -21.86 -6.80
C TYR A 19 22.95 -21.97 -5.62
N SER A 20 23.00 -20.94 -4.74
CA SER A 20 24.02 -20.82 -3.68
C SER A 20 23.57 -21.37 -2.32
N TYR A 21 22.24 -21.44 -2.10
CA TYR A 21 21.65 -21.89 -0.85
C TYR A 21 20.60 -22.98 -1.10
N ASP A 22 19.95 -23.41 -0.02
CA ASP A 22 18.88 -24.40 -0.05
C ASP A 22 17.66 -23.87 -0.85
N ILE A 23 16.99 -24.76 -1.58
CA ILE A 23 15.74 -24.47 -2.32
C ILE A 23 14.69 -23.80 -1.44
N TRP A 24 14.74 -24.01 -0.13
CA TRP A 24 13.86 -23.42 0.86
C TRP A 24 13.96 -21.88 0.93
N PHE A 25 15.14 -21.29 0.71
CA PHE A 25 15.29 -19.83 0.66
C PHE A 25 14.55 -19.25 -0.53
N ALA A 26 14.71 -19.84 -1.69
CA ALA A 26 13.97 -19.43 -2.89
C ALA A 26 12.47 -19.65 -2.74
N ALA A 27 12.04 -20.76 -2.14
CA ALA A 27 10.62 -21.07 -1.92
C ALA A 27 9.95 -20.07 -0.95
N ILE A 28 10.58 -19.72 0.17
CA ILE A 28 10.06 -18.74 1.13
C ILE A 28 9.95 -17.35 0.48
N THR A 29 10.99 -16.94 -0.26
CA THR A 29 11.01 -15.65 -0.93
C THR A 29 9.93 -15.57 -2.02
N LEU A 30 9.78 -16.63 -2.81
CA LEU A 30 8.75 -16.70 -3.85
C LEU A 30 7.33 -16.70 -3.24
N ALA A 31 7.12 -17.48 -2.17
CA ALA A 31 5.84 -17.52 -1.47
C ALA A 31 5.48 -16.16 -0.87
N ALA A 32 6.42 -15.48 -0.23
CA ALA A 32 6.22 -14.12 0.30
C ALA A 32 5.87 -13.12 -0.81
N LEU A 33 6.53 -13.21 -1.99
CA LEU A 33 6.24 -12.37 -3.14
C LEU A 33 4.83 -12.60 -3.69
N VAL A 34 4.47 -13.87 -3.92
CA VAL A 34 3.15 -14.23 -4.45
C VAL A 34 2.05 -13.78 -3.49
N LEU A 35 2.23 -14.00 -2.19
CA LEU A 35 1.30 -13.57 -1.16
C LEU A 35 1.18 -12.04 -1.11
N TYR A 36 2.30 -11.31 -1.24
CA TYR A 36 2.33 -9.85 -1.30
C TYR A 36 1.54 -9.32 -2.51
N ILE A 37 1.79 -9.87 -3.69
CA ILE A 37 1.09 -9.45 -4.93
C ILE A 37 -0.39 -9.77 -4.83
N ALA A 38 -0.76 -10.98 -4.43
CA ALA A 38 -2.16 -11.40 -4.30
C ALA A 38 -2.91 -10.51 -3.29
N PHE A 39 -2.32 -10.27 -2.11
CA PHE A 39 -2.87 -9.37 -1.11
C PHE A 39 -3.04 -7.95 -1.64
N THR A 40 -2.02 -7.42 -2.33
CA THR A 40 -2.05 -6.07 -2.89
C THR A 40 -3.18 -5.92 -3.92
N ILE A 41 -3.35 -6.88 -4.83
CA ILE A 41 -4.42 -6.83 -5.84
C ILE A 41 -5.79 -6.84 -5.16
N VAL A 42 -6.05 -7.82 -4.29
CA VAL A 42 -7.34 -7.97 -3.63
C VAL A 42 -7.72 -6.74 -2.80
N VAL A 43 -6.79 -6.23 -2.00
CA VAL A 43 -7.06 -5.07 -1.13
C VAL A 43 -7.14 -3.77 -1.94
N THR A 44 -6.39 -3.64 -3.03
CA THR A 44 -6.47 -2.46 -3.91
C THR A 44 -7.81 -2.40 -4.64
N GLU A 45 -8.36 -3.52 -5.12
CA GLU A 45 -9.69 -3.57 -5.72
C GLU A 45 -10.76 -3.15 -4.69
N TRP A 46 -10.70 -3.71 -3.49
CA TRP A 46 -11.59 -3.35 -2.39
C TRP A 46 -11.49 -1.85 -2.03
N ARG A 47 -10.28 -1.31 -1.94
CA ARG A 47 -10.01 0.10 -1.65
C ARG A 47 -10.52 1.04 -2.73
N THR A 48 -10.47 0.65 -4.00
CA THR A 48 -10.92 1.47 -5.13
C THR A 48 -12.38 1.89 -4.99
N HIS A 49 -13.22 1.05 -4.40
CA HIS A 49 -14.62 1.40 -4.12
C HIS A 49 -14.73 2.60 -3.16
N TYR A 50 -13.98 2.60 -2.06
CA TYR A 50 -13.99 3.70 -1.09
C TYR A 50 -13.39 5.00 -1.66
N ARG A 51 -12.36 4.88 -2.47
CA ARG A 51 -11.75 6.02 -3.15
C ARG A 51 -12.71 6.69 -4.16
N ARG A 52 -13.44 5.89 -4.92
CA ARG A 52 -14.47 6.41 -5.84
C ARG A 52 -15.57 7.14 -5.06
N THR A 53 -16.07 6.54 -4.00
CA THR A 53 -17.08 7.17 -3.14
C THR A 53 -16.59 8.50 -2.56
N MET A 54 -15.35 8.55 -2.08
CA MET A 54 -14.74 9.80 -1.58
C MET A 54 -14.69 10.88 -2.67
N ASN A 55 -14.21 10.54 -3.87
CA ASN A 55 -14.11 11.48 -4.99
C ASN A 55 -15.49 11.98 -5.45
N ASP A 56 -16.51 11.11 -5.47
CA ASP A 56 -17.88 11.50 -5.79
C ASP A 56 -18.46 12.49 -4.76
N MET A 57 -18.17 12.26 -3.47
CA MET A 57 -18.60 13.18 -2.41
C MET A 57 -17.87 14.52 -2.45
N ASP A 58 -16.57 14.51 -2.76
CA ASP A 58 -15.77 15.72 -2.98
C ASP A 58 -16.32 16.56 -4.14
N SER A 59 -16.56 15.93 -5.27
CA SER A 59 -17.13 16.60 -6.44
C SER A 59 -18.51 17.21 -6.15
N ARG A 60 -19.36 16.49 -5.42
CA ARG A 60 -20.69 17.00 -5.02
C ARG A 60 -20.61 18.17 -4.03
N ALA A 61 -19.67 18.12 -3.07
CA ALA A 61 -19.46 19.21 -2.12
C ALA A 61 -18.96 20.47 -2.86
N ASN A 62 -17.98 20.33 -3.73
CA ASN A 62 -17.45 21.41 -4.55
C ASN A 62 -18.50 22.02 -5.48
N GLN A 63 -19.30 21.18 -6.17
CA GLN A 63 -20.37 21.65 -7.04
C GLN A 63 -21.40 22.49 -6.27
N LYS A 64 -21.80 22.05 -5.08
CA LYS A 64 -22.74 22.82 -4.25
C LYS A 64 -22.15 24.13 -3.74
N ALA A 65 -20.87 24.16 -3.41
CA ALA A 65 -20.21 25.42 -3.04
C ALA A 65 -20.21 26.40 -4.21
N ILE A 66 -19.91 25.93 -5.41
CA ILE A 66 -19.92 26.75 -6.63
C ILE A 66 -21.35 27.24 -6.92
N ASP A 67 -22.36 26.38 -6.83
CA ASP A 67 -23.78 26.76 -7.05
C ASP A 67 -24.23 27.85 -6.07
N SER A 68 -23.86 27.73 -4.78
CA SER A 68 -24.19 28.75 -3.77
C SER A 68 -23.47 30.08 -4.03
N LEU A 69 -22.22 30.04 -4.54
CA LEU A 69 -21.46 31.24 -4.92
C LEU A 69 -22.03 31.90 -6.19
N LEU A 70 -22.42 31.12 -7.18
CA LEU A 70 -23.04 31.65 -8.40
C LEU A 70 -24.41 32.29 -8.14
N ASN A 71 -25.13 31.80 -7.13
CA ASN A 71 -26.43 32.33 -6.73
C ASN A 71 -26.33 33.23 -5.48
N PHE A 72 -25.16 33.79 -5.19
CA PHE A 72 -24.89 34.58 -4.01
C PHE A 72 -25.93 35.76 -3.80
N GLU A 73 -26.26 36.44 -4.88
CA GLU A 73 -27.24 37.54 -4.80
C GLU A 73 -28.62 37.06 -4.33
N THR A 74 -29.06 35.91 -4.84
CA THR A 74 -30.33 35.28 -4.44
C THR A 74 -30.29 34.84 -2.99
N VAL A 75 -29.23 34.19 -2.56
CA VAL A 75 -29.01 33.72 -1.18
C VAL A 75 -29.05 34.94 -0.22
N LYS A 76 -28.37 36.01 -0.61
CA LYS A 76 -28.30 37.25 0.17
C LYS A 76 -29.63 37.96 0.22
N TYR A 77 -30.35 38.07 -0.88
CA TYR A 77 -31.65 38.74 -0.98
C TYR A 77 -32.71 38.08 -0.09
N PHE A 78 -32.71 36.75 0.00
CA PHE A 78 -33.65 35.99 0.84
C PHE A 78 -33.13 35.69 2.26
N GLY A 79 -31.96 36.14 2.64
CA GLY A 79 -31.38 35.93 3.97
C GLY A 79 -31.12 34.46 4.33
N ASN A 80 -30.84 33.62 3.32
CA ASN A 80 -30.70 32.16 3.46
C ASN A 80 -29.26 31.67 3.69
N GLU A 81 -28.34 32.54 4.10
CA GLU A 81 -26.92 32.20 4.32
C GLU A 81 -26.75 31.06 5.34
N ALA A 82 -27.51 31.10 6.43
CA ALA A 82 -27.43 30.05 7.46
C ALA A 82 -27.96 28.70 6.98
N PHE A 83 -28.90 28.69 6.04
CA PHE A 83 -29.40 27.45 5.42
C PHE A 83 -28.37 26.87 4.47
N GLU A 84 -27.79 27.68 3.59
CA GLU A 84 -26.76 27.21 2.65
C GLU A 84 -25.49 26.74 3.39
N ALA A 85 -25.08 27.43 4.46
CA ALA A 85 -23.97 27.03 5.31
C ALA A 85 -24.21 25.64 5.93
N ARG A 86 -25.38 25.38 6.50
CA ARG A 86 -25.72 24.04 7.04
C ARG A 86 -25.75 22.96 5.96
N ARG A 87 -26.33 23.28 4.83
CA ARG A 87 -26.40 22.34 3.68
C ARG A 87 -25.02 21.99 3.16
N TYR A 88 -24.09 22.94 3.14
CA TYR A 88 -22.69 22.70 2.80
C TYR A 88 -21.99 21.85 3.87
N ASP A 89 -22.18 22.15 5.13
CA ASP A 89 -21.60 21.41 6.26
C ASP A 89 -22.04 19.95 6.28
N GLU A 90 -23.32 19.66 6.03
CA GLU A 90 -23.81 18.29 5.90
C GLU A 90 -23.11 17.49 4.79
N ASN A 91 -22.83 18.13 3.66
CA ASN A 91 -22.08 17.48 2.58
C ASN A 91 -20.60 17.28 2.94
N LEU A 92 -20.02 18.22 3.66
CA LEU A 92 -18.65 18.13 4.15
C LEU A 92 -18.48 17.00 5.17
N ILE A 93 -19.46 16.80 6.06
CA ILE A 93 -19.48 15.66 7.00
C ILE A 93 -19.54 14.31 6.26
N ARG A 94 -20.33 14.21 5.20
CA ARG A 94 -20.39 13.01 4.36
C ARG A 94 -19.07 12.75 3.64
N TYR A 95 -18.47 13.79 3.06
CA TYR A 95 -17.13 13.71 2.48
C TYR A 95 -16.09 13.26 3.50
N GLN A 96 -16.07 13.87 4.69
CA GLN A 96 -15.16 13.52 5.77
C GLN A 96 -15.29 12.04 6.16
N SER A 97 -16.50 11.53 6.29
CA SER A 97 -16.73 10.11 6.58
C SER A 97 -16.20 9.18 5.50
N ALA A 98 -16.38 9.55 4.23
CA ALA A 98 -15.86 8.80 3.09
C ALA A 98 -14.32 8.87 3.02
N ALA A 99 -13.73 10.04 3.28
CA ALA A 99 -12.29 10.26 3.33
C ALA A 99 -11.62 9.44 4.44
N ILE A 100 -12.22 9.39 5.63
CA ILE A 100 -11.72 8.56 6.75
C ILE A 100 -11.72 7.08 6.34
N LYS A 101 -12.80 6.56 5.74
CA LYS A 101 -12.86 5.17 5.27
C LYS A 101 -11.83 4.87 4.19
N SER A 102 -11.62 5.79 3.25
CA SER A 102 -10.58 5.68 2.24
C SER A 102 -9.19 5.62 2.87
N GLN A 103 -8.92 6.48 3.85
CA GLN A 103 -7.64 6.51 4.57
C GLN A 103 -7.41 5.25 5.42
N GLN A 104 -8.45 4.76 6.09
CA GLN A 104 -8.38 3.49 6.85
C GLN A 104 -8.08 2.30 5.93
N SER A 105 -8.70 2.26 4.74
CA SER A 105 -8.44 1.20 3.77
C SER A 105 -6.99 1.23 3.24
N LEU A 106 -6.41 2.43 3.09
CA LEU A 106 -4.99 2.60 2.76
C LEU A 106 -4.08 2.14 3.90
N ALA A 107 -4.41 2.49 5.13
CA ALA A 107 -3.66 2.05 6.31
C ALA A 107 -3.67 0.52 6.44
N PHE A 108 -4.82 -0.11 6.20
CA PHE A 108 -4.95 -1.56 6.19
C PHE A 108 -4.11 -2.23 5.10
N LEU A 109 -4.09 -1.68 3.88
CA LEU A 109 -3.22 -2.16 2.80
C LEU A 109 -1.75 -2.12 3.23
N ASN A 110 -1.32 -0.96 3.75
CA ASN A 110 0.06 -0.76 4.18
C ASN A 110 0.47 -1.71 5.32
N LEU A 111 -0.40 -1.88 6.31
CA LEU A 111 -0.14 -2.76 7.46
C LEU A 111 -0.03 -4.22 7.00
N GLY A 112 -0.93 -4.68 6.14
CA GLY A 112 -0.89 -6.04 5.63
C GLY A 112 0.35 -6.32 4.77
N GLN A 113 0.75 -5.38 3.92
CA GLN A 113 1.98 -5.48 3.14
C GLN A 113 3.21 -5.58 4.05
N GLN A 114 3.32 -4.72 5.08
CA GLN A 114 4.42 -4.76 6.04
C GLN A 114 4.44 -6.06 6.85
N ALA A 115 3.28 -6.58 7.23
CA ALA A 115 3.19 -7.85 7.95
C ALA A 115 3.70 -9.03 7.09
N ILE A 116 3.33 -9.09 5.81
CA ILE A 116 3.81 -10.13 4.89
C ILE A 116 5.33 -10.06 4.75
N ILE A 117 5.88 -8.85 4.56
CA ILE A 117 7.33 -8.63 4.47
C ILE A 117 8.04 -9.07 5.75
N ALA A 118 7.52 -8.65 6.91
CA ALA A 118 8.13 -8.98 8.20
C ALA A 118 8.14 -10.50 8.46
N VAL A 119 7.03 -11.19 8.17
CA VAL A 119 6.96 -12.66 8.29
C VAL A 119 7.94 -13.34 7.34
N GLY A 120 8.03 -12.91 6.09
CA GLY A 120 9.00 -13.45 5.13
C GLY A 120 10.43 -13.28 5.61
N LEU A 121 10.79 -12.09 6.10
CA LEU A 121 12.11 -11.79 6.65
C LEU A 121 12.44 -12.66 7.86
N VAL A 122 11.51 -12.79 8.80
CA VAL A 122 11.70 -13.61 10.00
C VAL A 122 11.93 -15.08 9.63
N LEU A 123 11.16 -15.64 8.70
CA LEU A 123 11.31 -17.02 8.26
C LEU A 123 12.67 -17.28 7.60
N ILE A 124 13.12 -16.35 6.77
CA ILE A 124 14.42 -16.45 6.10
C ILE A 124 15.57 -16.33 7.11
N LEU A 125 15.50 -15.35 8.01
CA LEU A 125 16.52 -15.19 9.06
C LEU A 125 16.56 -16.39 10.01
N TRP A 126 15.41 -16.94 10.36
CA TRP A 126 15.32 -18.17 11.16
C TRP A 126 16.03 -19.33 10.45
N ARG A 127 15.75 -19.52 9.16
CA ARG A 127 16.38 -20.58 8.35
C ARG A 127 17.89 -20.37 8.23
N ALA A 128 18.33 -19.13 7.97
CA ALA A 128 19.73 -18.78 7.87
C ALA A 128 20.48 -19.02 9.19
N THR A 129 19.88 -18.65 10.33
CA THR A 129 20.44 -18.88 11.66
C THR A 129 20.61 -20.36 11.96
N LEU A 130 19.64 -21.20 11.60
CA LEU A 130 19.75 -22.65 11.71
C LEU A 130 20.86 -23.20 10.81
N GLY A 131 21.03 -22.65 9.60
CA GLY A 131 22.11 -23.00 8.69
C GLY A 131 23.49 -22.70 9.27
N VAL A 132 23.64 -21.55 9.92
CA VAL A 132 24.90 -21.18 10.62
C VAL A 132 25.13 -22.08 11.83
N ALA A 133 24.11 -22.37 12.62
CA ALA A 133 24.21 -23.25 13.79
C ALA A 133 24.63 -24.70 13.42
N ASN A 134 24.15 -25.17 12.26
CA ASN A 134 24.47 -26.50 11.72
C ASN A 134 25.81 -26.52 10.94
N GLY A 135 26.49 -25.38 10.81
CA GLY A 135 27.76 -25.30 10.07
C GLY A 135 27.62 -25.35 8.53
N SER A 136 26.41 -25.31 7.98
CA SER A 136 26.15 -25.32 6.54
C SER A 136 26.24 -23.93 5.91
N MET A 137 26.20 -22.87 6.73
CA MET A 137 26.31 -21.48 6.30
C MET A 137 27.29 -20.71 7.19
N THR A 138 27.90 -19.66 6.64
CA THR A 138 28.78 -18.77 7.39
C THR A 138 28.00 -17.56 7.94
N LEU A 139 28.56 -16.84 8.90
CA LEU A 139 28.02 -15.55 9.37
C LEU A 139 27.94 -14.52 8.23
N GLY A 140 28.88 -14.58 7.27
CA GLY A 140 28.85 -13.75 6.08
C GLY A 140 27.63 -14.01 5.20
N ASP A 141 27.23 -15.28 5.05
CA ASP A 141 26.04 -15.67 4.29
C ASP A 141 24.77 -15.15 4.94
N LEU A 142 24.67 -15.17 6.26
CA LEU A 142 23.53 -14.60 7.00
C LEU A 142 23.40 -13.11 6.75
N VAL A 143 24.51 -12.36 6.79
CA VAL A 143 24.50 -10.92 6.48
C VAL A 143 24.12 -10.66 5.03
N LEU A 144 24.63 -11.47 4.09
CA LEU A 144 24.35 -11.36 2.67
C LEU A 144 22.86 -11.62 2.38
N VAL A 145 22.29 -12.69 2.91
CA VAL A 145 20.86 -13.02 2.78
C VAL A 145 19.99 -11.89 3.32
N ASN A 146 20.31 -11.33 4.49
CA ASN A 146 19.60 -10.21 5.09
C ASN A 146 19.67 -8.97 4.19
N THR A 147 20.84 -8.65 3.65
CA THR A 147 21.05 -7.50 2.78
C THR A 147 20.27 -7.63 1.47
N LEU A 148 20.32 -8.81 0.83
CA LEU A 148 19.55 -9.08 -0.39
C LEU A 148 18.04 -8.97 -0.15
N MET A 149 17.54 -9.44 0.99
CA MET A 149 16.12 -9.33 1.33
C MET A 149 15.70 -7.86 1.52
N ILE A 150 16.50 -7.07 2.24
CA ILE A 150 16.23 -5.63 2.40
C ILE A 150 16.21 -4.94 1.03
N GLN A 151 17.17 -5.25 0.16
CA GLN A 151 17.27 -4.67 -1.18
C GLN A 151 16.05 -5.02 -2.04
N LEU A 152 15.51 -6.24 -1.95
CA LEU A 152 14.28 -6.63 -2.62
C LEU A 152 13.04 -5.86 -2.15
N TYR A 153 12.98 -5.50 -0.88
CA TYR A 153 11.80 -4.83 -0.31
C TYR A 153 11.79 -3.31 -0.54
N ILE A 154 12.94 -2.69 -0.79
CA ILE A 154 13.02 -1.24 -1.07
C ILE A 154 12.19 -0.85 -2.31
N PRO A 155 12.35 -1.48 -3.48
CA PRO A 155 11.56 -1.15 -4.67
C PRO A 155 10.06 -1.39 -4.46
N LEU A 156 9.68 -2.47 -3.76
CA LEU A 156 8.28 -2.77 -3.44
C LEU A 156 7.60 -1.68 -2.58
N ASN A 157 8.39 -1.00 -1.74
CA ASN A 157 7.91 0.13 -0.95
C ASN A 157 7.85 1.44 -1.74
N LEU A 158 8.70 1.63 -2.76
CA LEU A 158 8.76 2.85 -3.57
C LEU A 158 7.65 2.92 -4.62
N ASP A 159 7.21 1.80 -5.16
CA ASP A 159 6.10 1.70 -6.13
C ASP A 159 4.75 2.18 -5.54
N ARG A 160 4.70 2.30 -4.22
CA ARG A 160 3.58 2.82 -3.44
C ARG A 160 3.24 4.29 -3.75
N LYS A 161 4.21 5.11 -4.15
CA LYS A 161 4.00 6.55 -4.43
C LYS A 161 3.42 6.82 -5.81
N SER A 162 3.49 5.88 -6.73
CA SER A 162 2.98 6.03 -8.10
C SER A 162 1.51 5.62 -8.28
N VAL A 163 0.89 5.02 -7.26
CA VAL A 163 -0.50 4.52 -7.28
C VAL A 163 -1.46 5.40 -6.44
N VAL A 164 -0.99 6.56 -5.95
CA VAL A 164 -1.81 7.51 -5.16
C VAL A 164 -2.34 8.64 -6.03
#